data_420cf5f4c3b04db563e1e5f9a9375e69
#
_entry.id   420cf5f4c3b04db563e1e5f9a9375e69
#
_cell.length_a   1.000
_cell.length_b   1.000
_cell.length_c   1.000
_cell.angle_alpha   90.00
_cell.angle_beta   90.00
_cell.angle_gamma   90.00
#
_symmetry.space_group_name_H-M   'P 1'
#
loop_
_entity.id
_entity.type
_entity.pdbx_description
1 polymer ?
#
loop_
_entity_poly.entity_id
_entity_poly.type
_entity_poly.pdbx_seq_one_letter_code
_entity_poly.pdbx_strand_id
1 'polypeptide(L)'
;MRGIMFLAAVLIGLGTVMAQVADKMTTGSAMAKAAVVAPREDARAGVRSVSIPSDRRGHFQTEARIEGQRIGFMVDTGASVIALNEKSAARFGLRPSRADYNATVTTANGTIKAARTRLAMVEIGGLIVRDVDAMVLPDVALSENLLGLSFLSKLKRFEYANGTMVLEQ
;
A
#
# COMPACT_ATOMS: atom_id res chain seq x y z
N MET A 1 -55.14 31.84 -21.13
CA MET A 1 -54.71 30.86 -22.17
C MET A 1 -53.47 31.29 -22.96
N ARG A 2 -53.08 32.56 -22.99
CA ARG A 2 -51.87 33.03 -23.72
C ARG A 2 -50.54 32.58 -23.11
N GLY A 3 -50.47 32.42 -21.78
CA GLY A 3 -49.23 31.99 -21.10
C GLY A 3 -48.85 30.54 -21.29
N ILE A 4 -49.81 29.64 -21.48
CA ILE A 4 -49.56 28.18 -21.69
C ILE A 4 -48.98 27.90 -23.08
N MET A 5 -49.41 28.70 -24.09
CA MET A 5 -48.83 28.56 -25.43
C MET A 5 -47.38 29.00 -25.54
N PHE A 6 -46.98 30.04 -24.77
CA PHE A 6 -45.57 30.47 -24.70
C PHE A 6 -44.68 29.42 -24.01
N LEU A 7 -45.18 28.80 -22.93
CA LEU A 7 -44.43 27.75 -22.25
C LEU A 7 -44.22 26.51 -23.13
N ALA A 8 -45.24 26.11 -23.87
CA ALA A 8 -45.14 24.98 -24.81
C ALA A 8 -44.14 25.24 -25.94
N ALA A 9 -44.12 26.46 -26.49
CA ALA A 9 -43.16 26.83 -27.55
C ALA A 9 -41.71 26.84 -27.06
N VAL A 10 -41.45 27.27 -25.82
CA VAL A 10 -40.11 27.27 -25.22
C VAL A 10 -39.63 25.81 -24.96
N LEU A 11 -40.51 24.94 -24.49
CA LEU A 11 -40.16 23.53 -24.26
C LEU A 11 -39.87 22.75 -25.55
N ILE A 12 -40.61 23.05 -26.65
CA ILE A 12 -40.35 22.44 -27.96
C ILE A 12 -39.02 22.97 -28.53
N GLY A 13 -38.72 24.26 -28.37
CA GLY A 13 -37.46 24.86 -28.81
C GLY A 13 -36.24 24.28 -28.08
N LEU A 14 -36.34 24.05 -26.76
CA LEU A 14 -35.27 23.44 -25.97
C LEU A 14 -35.05 21.96 -26.35
N GLY A 15 -36.14 21.22 -26.64
CA GLY A 15 -36.06 19.82 -27.05
C GLY A 15 -35.33 19.63 -28.38
N THR A 16 -35.57 20.50 -29.35
CA THR A 16 -34.92 20.41 -30.68
C THR A 16 -33.43 20.79 -30.63
N VAL A 17 -33.04 21.75 -29.79
CA VAL A 17 -31.62 22.12 -29.60
C VAL A 17 -30.86 20.99 -28.92
N MET A 18 -31.45 20.31 -27.89
CA MET A 18 -30.83 19.17 -27.23
C MET A 18 -30.66 17.96 -28.17
N ALA A 19 -31.64 17.70 -29.04
CA ALA A 19 -31.54 16.62 -30.02
C ALA A 19 -30.43 16.88 -31.05
N GLN A 20 -30.24 18.10 -31.50
CA GLN A 20 -29.18 18.45 -32.45
C GLN A 20 -27.77 18.42 -31.81
N VAL A 21 -27.66 18.70 -30.50
CA VAL A 21 -26.38 18.57 -29.79
C VAL A 21 -26.03 17.11 -29.56
N ALA A 22 -27.01 16.26 -29.26
CA ALA A 22 -26.81 14.82 -29.13
C ALA A 22 -26.38 14.17 -30.46
N ASP A 23 -26.98 14.58 -31.57
CA ASP A 23 -26.66 14.04 -32.90
C ASP A 23 -25.25 14.44 -33.37
N LYS A 24 -24.79 15.65 -33.02
CA LYS A 24 -23.42 16.10 -33.29
C LYS A 24 -22.36 15.38 -32.41
N MET A 25 -22.75 14.92 -31.25
CA MET A 25 -21.84 14.14 -30.39
C MET A 25 -21.74 12.67 -30.84
N THR A 26 -22.80 12.12 -31.46
CA THR A 26 -22.80 10.74 -31.95
C THR A 26 -22.17 10.58 -33.33
N THR A 27 -22.24 11.58 -34.22
CA THR A 27 -21.61 11.52 -35.55
C THR A 27 -20.09 11.78 -35.54
N GLY A 28 -19.53 12.27 -34.44
CA GLY A 28 -18.07 12.41 -34.28
C GLY A 28 -17.34 11.12 -33.84
N SER A 29 -18.06 10.03 -33.51
CA SER A 29 -17.47 8.80 -32.95
C SER A 29 -17.34 7.64 -33.96
N ALA A 30 -17.59 7.87 -35.24
CA ALA A 30 -17.50 6.78 -36.24
C ALA A 30 -16.28 6.99 -37.14
N MET A 31 -15.08 6.95 -36.60
CA MET A 31 -13.82 6.51 -37.25
C MET A 31 -12.62 6.60 -36.26
N ALA A 32 -12.79 6.15 -35.05
CA ALA A 32 -11.63 5.68 -34.30
C ALA A 32 -11.51 4.17 -34.57
N LYS A 33 -10.71 3.84 -35.59
CA LYS A 33 -10.10 2.54 -35.79
C LYS A 33 -9.73 2.00 -34.42
N ALA A 34 -10.26 0.86 -34.02
CA ALA A 34 -9.88 0.18 -32.80
C ALA A 34 -8.36 -0.12 -32.86
N ALA A 35 -7.59 0.85 -32.43
CA ALA A 35 -6.28 0.56 -31.89
C ALA A 35 -6.57 -0.26 -30.64
N VAL A 36 -6.30 -1.56 -30.71
CA VAL A 36 -6.09 -2.37 -29.54
C VAL A 36 -5.07 -1.60 -28.71
N VAL A 37 -5.56 -0.87 -27.70
CA VAL A 37 -4.72 -0.35 -26.63
C VAL A 37 -4.31 -1.60 -25.90
N ALA A 38 -3.19 -2.18 -26.36
CA ALA A 38 -2.40 -3.05 -25.50
C ALA A 38 -2.26 -2.31 -24.17
N PRO A 39 -2.40 -2.99 -23.01
CA PRO A 39 -2.10 -2.36 -21.74
C PRO A 39 -0.75 -1.67 -21.96
N ARG A 40 -0.72 -0.36 -21.87
CA ARG A 40 0.54 0.35 -21.71
C ARG A 40 1.04 -0.18 -20.37
N GLU A 41 1.88 -1.20 -20.41
CA GLU A 41 2.96 -1.30 -19.46
C GLU A 41 3.65 0.05 -19.55
N ASP A 42 3.27 0.95 -18.65
CA ASP A 42 4.04 2.15 -18.39
C ASP A 42 5.41 1.64 -18.01
N ALA A 43 6.27 1.57 -19.02
CA ALA A 43 7.69 1.41 -18.86
C ALA A 43 8.20 2.68 -18.17
N ARG A 44 7.86 2.85 -16.90
CA ARG A 44 8.62 3.61 -15.93
C ARG A 44 9.88 2.80 -15.66
N ALA A 45 10.78 2.83 -16.65
CA ALA A 45 12.11 2.28 -16.50
C ALA A 45 12.70 2.85 -15.21
N GLY A 46 12.77 2.01 -14.16
CA GLY A 46 13.43 2.32 -12.91
C GLY A 46 12.59 2.34 -11.64
N VAL A 47 11.26 2.43 -11.66
CA VAL A 47 10.44 2.38 -10.44
C VAL A 47 10.01 0.94 -10.16
N ARG A 48 10.52 0.38 -9.07
CA ARG A 48 10.07 -0.90 -8.56
C ARG A 48 8.85 -0.67 -7.69
N SER A 49 7.79 -1.43 -7.89
CA SER A 49 6.54 -1.31 -7.16
C SER A 49 6.02 -2.67 -6.71
N VAL A 50 5.47 -2.73 -5.52
CA VAL A 50 4.80 -3.89 -4.94
C VAL A 50 3.42 -3.49 -4.49
N SER A 51 2.41 -4.26 -4.89
CA SER A 51 1.02 -4.09 -4.46
C SER A 51 0.64 -5.20 -3.49
N ILE A 52 0.15 -4.83 -2.32
CA ILE A 52 -0.24 -5.73 -1.24
C ILE A 52 -1.74 -5.55 -1.01
N PRO A 53 -2.59 -6.50 -1.40
CA PRO A 53 -4.02 -6.42 -1.14
C PRO A 53 -4.31 -6.56 0.36
N SER A 54 -5.38 -5.93 0.85
CA SER A 54 -5.85 -6.14 2.21
C SER A 54 -6.49 -7.52 2.36
N ASP A 55 -6.33 -8.13 3.54
CA ASP A 55 -7.07 -9.32 3.93
C ASP A 55 -8.53 -8.98 4.30
N ARG A 56 -9.33 -9.99 4.69
CA ARG A 56 -10.74 -9.80 5.07
C ARG A 56 -10.92 -8.91 6.31
N ARG A 57 -9.88 -8.72 7.10
CA ARG A 57 -9.86 -7.86 8.31
C ARG A 57 -9.33 -6.46 8.02
N GLY A 58 -8.91 -6.21 6.77
CA GLY A 58 -8.33 -4.94 6.34
C GLY A 58 -6.83 -4.81 6.62
N HIS A 59 -6.13 -5.90 6.96
CA HIS A 59 -4.69 -5.90 7.19
C HIS A 59 -3.93 -6.19 5.90
N PHE A 60 -2.71 -5.66 5.80
CA PHE A 60 -1.80 -5.88 4.69
C PHE A 60 -0.69 -6.83 5.12
N GLN A 61 -0.69 -8.04 4.56
CA GLN A 61 0.33 -9.05 4.86
C GLN A 61 1.24 -9.25 3.67
N THR A 62 2.54 -9.35 3.92
CA THR A 62 3.55 -9.56 2.88
C THR A 62 4.67 -10.46 3.38
N GLU A 63 5.39 -11.06 2.44
CA GLU A 63 6.64 -11.76 2.73
C GLU A 63 7.84 -10.86 2.43
N ALA A 64 8.80 -10.84 3.34
CA ALA A 64 10.10 -10.23 3.13
C ALA A 64 11.21 -11.28 3.16
N ARG A 65 12.38 -10.91 2.67
CA ARG A 65 13.63 -11.65 2.86
C ARG A 65 14.58 -10.83 3.74
N ILE A 66 15.08 -11.47 4.80
CA ILE A 66 16.11 -10.94 5.68
C ILE A 66 17.23 -11.97 5.74
N GLU A 67 18.45 -11.58 5.41
CA GLU A 67 19.61 -12.48 5.33
C GLU A 67 19.30 -13.78 4.52
N GLY A 68 18.54 -13.63 3.42
CA GLY A 68 18.13 -14.74 2.56
C GLY A 68 16.95 -15.58 3.07
N GLN A 69 16.52 -15.40 4.32
CA GLN A 69 15.40 -16.13 4.92
C GLN A 69 14.07 -15.42 4.66
N ARG A 70 13.04 -16.18 4.27
CA ARG A 70 11.68 -15.63 4.10
C ARG A 70 11.00 -15.51 5.46
N ILE A 71 10.32 -14.40 5.65
CA ILE A 71 9.60 -14.08 6.87
C ILE A 71 8.34 -13.27 6.55
N GLY A 72 7.21 -13.63 7.20
CA GLY A 72 5.95 -12.91 7.06
C GLY A 72 5.91 -11.66 7.93
N PHE A 73 5.29 -10.60 7.39
CA PHE A 73 5.05 -9.34 8.06
C PHE A 73 3.62 -8.87 7.85
N MET A 74 3.08 -8.24 8.87
CA MET A 74 1.94 -7.33 8.74
C MET A 74 2.48 -5.91 8.60
N VAL A 75 2.02 -5.15 7.60
CA VAL A 75 2.38 -3.74 7.45
C VAL A 75 1.66 -2.93 8.53
N ASP A 76 2.44 -2.21 9.33
CA ASP A 76 1.92 -1.41 10.44
C ASP A 76 2.54 -0.01 10.44
N THR A 77 1.77 0.97 9.97
CA THR A 77 2.18 2.39 9.95
C THR A 77 2.20 3.04 11.35
N GLY A 78 1.64 2.37 12.36
CA GLY A 78 1.73 2.78 13.76
C GLY A 78 3.02 2.32 14.45
N ALA A 79 3.73 1.33 13.89
CA ALA A 79 5.00 0.87 14.40
C ALA A 79 6.15 1.77 13.90
N SER A 80 6.92 2.34 14.81
CA SER A 80 8.05 3.22 14.44
C SER A 80 9.19 2.46 13.75
N VAL A 81 9.40 1.19 14.10
CA VAL A 81 10.46 0.34 13.57
C VAL A 81 9.91 -1.03 13.19
N ILE A 82 10.69 -1.82 12.45
CA ILE A 82 10.38 -3.25 12.27
C ILE A 82 10.35 -3.92 13.65
N ALA A 83 9.27 -4.65 13.94
CA ALA A 83 9.17 -5.47 15.14
C ALA A 83 9.21 -6.95 14.77
N LEU A 84 10.12 -7.69 15.38
CA LEU A 84 10.31 -9.12 15.19
C LEU A 84 10.03 -9.84 16.51
N ASN A 85 9.31 -10.95 16.48
CA ASN A 85 9.27 -11.83 17.64
C ASN A 85 10.57 -12.67 17.72
N GLU A 86 10.89 -13.18 18.90
CA GLU A 86 12.13 -13.92 19.17
C GLU A 86 12.30 -15.13 18.24
N LYS A 87 11.23 -15.86 18.01
CA LYS A 87 11.22 -17.03 17.13
C LYS A 87 11.60 -16.68 15.70
N SER A 88 11.07 -15.58 15.19
CA SER A 88 11.39 -15.08 13.85
C SER A 88 12.82 -14.57 13.77
N ALA A 89 13.25 -13.75 14.73
CA ALA A 89 14.60 -13.20 14.79
C ALA A 89 15.68 -14.30 14.84
N ALA A 90 15.43 -15.37 15.60
CA ALA A 90 16.35 -16.50 15.70
C ALA A 90 16.60 -17.22 14.37
N ARG A 91 15.67 -17.15 13.40
CA ARG A 91 15.82 -17.83 12.09
C ARG A 91 16.96 -17.26 11.25
N PHE A 92 17.31 -16.00 11.44
CA PHE A 92 18.44 -15.34 10.77
C PHE A 92 19.54 -14.90 11.74
N GLY A 93 19.65 -15.64 12.86
CA GLY A 93 20.80 -15.53 13.76
C GLY A 93 20.69 -14.42 14.82
N LEU A 94 19.61 -13.65 14.87
CA LEU A 94 19.41 -12.64 15.90
C LEU A 94 18.87 -13.30 17.18
N ARG A 95 19.73 -13.41 18.20
CA ARG A 95 19.44 -14.01 19.50
C ARG A 95 19.88 -13.08 20.63
N PRO A 96 19.10 -12.02 20.91
CA PRO A 96 19.44 -11.12 22.01
C PRO A 96 19.51 -11.85 23.33
N SER A 97 20.49 -11.52 24.17
CA SER A 97 20.55 -11.97 25.56
C SER A 97 19.51 -11.21 26.41
N ARG A 98 19.23 -11.69 27.61
CA ARG A 98 18.29 -10.99 28.51
C ARG A 98 18.72 -9.55 28.81
N ALA A 99 20.01 -9.26 28.86
CA ALA A 99 20.55 -7.93 29.10
C ALA A 99 20.28 -6.94 27.93
N ASP A 100 20.09 -7.45 26.72
CA ASP A 100 19.84 -6.64 25.53
C ASP A 100 18.40 -6.08 25.49
N TYR A 101 17.45 -6.63 26.27
CA TYR A 101 16.07 -6.15 26.37
C TYR A 101 15.99 -4.91 27.28
N ASN A 102 16.69 -3.86 26.89
CA ASN A 102 16.82 -2.61 27.65
C ASN A 102 15.98 -1.45 27.09
N ALA A 103 15.42 -1.59 25.90
CA ALA A 103 14.51 -0.62 25.32
C ALA A 103 13.08 -0.82 25.88
N THR A 104 12.39 0.29 26.13
CA THR A 104 10.98 0.27 26.56
C THR A 104 10.11 0.62 25.36
N VAL A 105 9.13 -0.23 25.06
CA VAL A 105 8.18 -0.05 23.95
C VAL A 105 6.76 -0.01 24.50
N THR A 106 6.00 1.01 24.12
CA THR A 106 4.57 1.08 24.42
C THR A 106 3.80 0.45 23.26
N THR A 107 2.95 -0.50 23.57
CA THR A 107 2.06 -1.19 22.62
C THR A 107 0.61 -0.99 23.05
N ALA A 108 -0.34 -1.40 22.21
CA ALA A 108 -1.76 -1.39 22.58
C ALA A 108 -2.06 -2.22 23.85
N ASN A 109 -1.25 -3.24 24.15
CA ASN A 109 -1.39 -4.14 25.29
C ASN A 109 -0.55 -3.71 26.51
N GLY A 110 0.05 -2.51 26.48
CA GLY A 110 0.88 -1.99 27.56
C GLY A 110 2.35 -1.84 27.19
N THR A 111 3.17 -1.64 28.20
CA THR A 111 4.60 -1.38 28.05
C THR A 111 5.40 -2.67 28.23
N ILE A 112 6.31 -2.93 27.30
CA ILE A 112 7.17 -4.13 27.28
C ILE A 112 8.63 -3.76 27.08
N LYS A 113 9.53 -4.68 27.40
CA LYS A 113 10.95 -4.58 27.10
C LYS A 113 11.26 -5.24 25.75
N ALA A 114 12.11 -4.59 24.96
CA ALA A 114 12.55 -5.05 23.65
C ALA A 114 14.06 -4.89 23.51
N ALA A 115 14.66 -5.70 22.66
CA ALA A 115 16.07 -5.59 22.30
C ALA A 115 16.19 -4.85 20.97
N ARG A 116 16.98 -3.75 20.95
CA ARG A 116 17.27 -3.02 19.71
C ARG A 116 18.20 -3.83 18.83
N THR A 117 17.93 -3.79 17.52
CA THR A 117 18.79 -4.39 16.51
C THR A 117 18.72 -3.58 15.22
N ARG A 118 19.57 -3.93 14.26
CA ARG A 118 19.55 -3.34 12.92
C ARG A 118 19.66 -4.48 11.90
N LEU A 119 18.81 -4.44 10.90
CA LEU A 119 18.80 -5.38 9.80
C LEU A 119 19.63 -4.80 8.65
N ALA A 120 20.66 -5.52 8.21
CA ALA A 120 21.54 -5.04 7.15
C ALA A 120 20.76 -4.86 5.83
N MET A 121 19.82 -5.76 5.55
CA MET A 121 19.00 -5.70 4.35
C MET A 121 17.63 -6.34 4.56
N VAL A 122 16.60 -5.68 4.05
CA VAL A 122 15.22 -6.21 3.96
C VAL A 122 14.76 -6.07 2.53
N GLU A 123 14.31 -7.18 1.94
CA GLU A 123 13.79 -7.23 0.56
C GLU A 123 12.32 -7.64 0.55
N ILE A 124 11.50 -6.89 -0.19
CA ILE A 124 10.07 -7.19 -0.41
C ILE A 124 9.77 -7.02 -1.90
N GLY A 125 9.49 -8.13 -2.61
CA GLY A 125 9.10 -8.08 -4.03
C GLY A 125 10.10 -7.34 -4.94
N GLY A 126 11.40 -7.38 -4.60
CA GLY A 126 12.46 -6.69 -5.33
C GLY A 126 12.73 -5.25 -4.85
N LEU A 127 11.96 -4.70 -3.91
CA LEU A 127 12.31 -3.49 -3.19
C LEU A 127 13.36 -3.84 -2.13
N ILE A 128 14.49 -3.14 -2.12
CA ILE A 128 15.61 -3.44 -1.22
C ILE A 128 15.89 -2.21 -0.36
N VAL A 129 15.73 -2.37 0.95
CA VAL A 129 16.07 -1.34 1.94
C VAL A 129 17.19 -1.84 2.84
N ARG A 130 18.21 -0.99 3.04
CA ARG A 130 19.39 -1.32 3.85
C ARG A 130 19.37 -0.55 5.18
N ASP A 131 20.11 -1.11 6.16
CA ASP A 131 20.32 -0.49 7.47
C ASP A 131 19.02 -0.12 8.18
N VAL A 132 18.09 -1.09 8.27
CA VAL A 132 16.76 -0.87 8.81
C VAL A 132 16.76 -1.10 10.32
N ASP A 133 16.37 -0.08 11.08
CA ASP A 133 16.22 -0.22 12.53
C ASP A 133 15.07 -1.18 12.86
N ALA A 134 15.31 -2.07 13.81
CA ALA A 134 14.36 -3.08 14.24
C ALA A 134 14.44 -3.32 15.75
N MET A 135 13.44 -3.99 16.28
CA MET A 135 13.42 -4.47 17.66
C MET A 135 12.99 -5.94 17.70
N VAL A 136 13.61 -6.69 18.61
CA VAL A 136 13.17 -8.02 18.94
C VAL A 136 12.33 -7.94 20.21
N LEU A 137 11.12 -8.48 20.16
CA LEU A 137 10.16 -8.51 21.26
C LEU A 137 9.95 -9.96 21.72
N PRO A 138 9.64 -10.19 23.00
CA PRO A 138 9.26 -11.51 23.48
C PRO A 138 8.08 -12.10 22.68
N ASP A 139 8.10 -13.41 22.40
CA ASP A 139 7.04 -14.09 21.62
C ASP A 139 5.65 -13.89 22.23
N VAL A 140 5.56 -13.80 23.56
CA VAL A 140 4.29 -13.55 24.27
C VAL A 140 3.72 -12.15 24.04
N ALA A 141 4.54 -11.21 23.60
CA ALA A 141 4.16 -9.82 23.37
C ALA A 141 3.88 -9.51 21.90
N LEU A 142 4.37 -10.33 20.97
CA LEU A 142 4.24 -10.10 19.53
C LEU A 142 3.98 -11.42 18.80
N SER A 143 2.73 -11.64 18.38
CA SER A 143 2.32 -12.84 17.65
C SER A 143 2.72 -12.82 16.16
N GLU A 144 2.74 -11.63 15.55
CA GLU A 144 3.08 -11.43 14.14
C GLU A 144 4.16 -10.36 14.02
N ASN A 145 5.10 -10.50 13.07
CA ASN A 145 6.10 -9.48 12.85
C ASN A 145 5.48 -8.25 12.19
N LEU A 146 5.93 -7.05 12.55
CA LEU A 146 5.41 -5.79 12.03
C LEU A 146 6.44 -5.11 11.12
N LEU A 147 5.99 -4.69 9.94
CA LEU A 147 6.76 -3.88 9.00
C LEU A 147 6.46 -2.42 9.27
N GLY A 148 7.30 -1.77 10.06
CA GLY A 148 7.09 -0.41 10.54
C GLY A 148 7.75 0.69 9.70
N LEU A 149 7.65 1.91 10.20
CA LEU A 149 8.12 3.12 9.53
C LEU A 149 9.62 3.15 9.24
N SER A 150 10.47 2.45 10.02
CA SER A 150 11.90 2.36 9.72
C SER A 150 12.21 1.75 8.35
N PHE A 151 11.30 0.95 7.80
CA PHE A 151 11.34 0.45 6.42
C PHE A 151 10.54 1.35 5.48
N LEU A 152 9.28 1.61 5.81
CA LEU A 152 8.34 2.29 4.91
C LEU A 152 8.81 3.71 4.54
N SER A 153 9.37 4.46 5.48
CA SER A 153 9.86 5.83 5.23
C SER A 153 11.13 5.92 4.37
N LYS A 154 11.80 4.80 4.15
CA LYS A 154 12.96 4.72 3.24
C LYS A 154 12.57 4.43 1.79
N LEU A 155 11.29 4.14 1.54
CA LEU A 155 10.74 3.99 0.20
C LEU A 155 10.47 5.38 -0.40
N LYS A 156 10.46 5.45 -1.72
CA LYS A 156 10.05 6.66 -2.44
C LYS A 156 8.60 7.03 -2.13
N ARG A 157 7.73 5.99 -2.02
CA ARG A 157 6.31 6.14 -1.72
C ARG A 157 5.78 4.87 -1.08
N PHE A 158 4.89 5.05 -0.11
CA PHE A 158 3.94 4.02 0.30
C PHE A 158 2.57 4.69 0.45
N GLU A 159 1.54 4.07 -0.08
CA GLU A 159 0.18 4.61 0.00
C GLU A 159 -0.85 3.49 0.07
N TYR A 160 -1.97 3.80 0.67
CA TYR A 160 -3.15 2.97 0.68
C TYR A 160 -4.22 3.58 -0.24
N ALA A 161 -4.68 2.79 -1.21
CA ALA A 161 -5.78 3.18 -2.09
C ALA A 161 -6.58 1.94 -2.53
N ASN A 162 -7.90 2.03 -2.52
CA ASN A 162 -8.81 1.01 -3.05
C ASN A 162 -8.56 -0.40 -2.50
N GLY A 163 -8.33 -0.55 -1.19
CA GLY A 163 -8.08 -1.85 -0.57
C GLY A 163 -6.69 -2.44 -0.82
N THR A 164 -5.76 -1.66 -1.36
CA THR A 164 -4.41 -2.10 -1.70
C THR A 164 -3.38 -1.13 -1.14
N MET A 165 -2.33 -1.66 -0.51
CA MET A 165 -1.13 -0.91 -0.14
C MET A 165 -0.13 -1.00 -1.29
N VAL A 166 0.33 0.14 -1.78
CA VAL A 166 1.35 0.22 -2.84
C VAL A 166 2.65 0.74 -2.24
N LEU A 167 3.73 0.00 -2.47
CA LEU A 167 5.09 0.35 -2.05
C LEU A 167 5.92 0.63 -3.30
N GLU A 168 6.70 1.73 -3.34
CA GLU A 168 7.55 2.11 -4.48
C GLU A 168 8.95 2.53 -4.03
N GLN A 169 9.96 2.13 -4.85
CA GLN A 169 11.37 2.50 -4.67
C GLN A 169 11.96 3.16 -5.92
#